data_dd5b37837712be93d45940b542c5ee46
#
_entry.id   dd5b37837712be93d45940b542c5ee46
#
_cell.length_a   1.000
_cell.length_b   1.000
_cell.length_c   1.000
_cell.angle_alpha   90.00
_cell.angle_beta   90.00
_cell.angle_gamma   90.00
#
_symmetry.space_group_name_H-M   'P 1'
#
loop_
_entity.id
_entity.type
_entity.pdbx_description
1 polymer ?
#
loop_
_entity_poly.entity_id
_entity_poly.type
_entity_poly.pdbx_seq_one_letter_code
_entity_poly.pdbx_strand_id
1 'polypeptide(L)'
;MNENAMLTGKPSIDRPWMKFYPDVLRGIQVPACTVEQYLSVRAADPNVIAMHYYGVDITWATVFRKVDATARALQVLGIKQGDQIPVFLRSVPEFIYLLLAAERIGASLLCRDNTLEENIEAVQKANAKVIFVHDFFSKAEIEAYREQTNVNTYVIVPALESGDRAAMPVYLQHSLDALYPDVPARGSDTMMWADFCNMGQRFRGFVPAPVNIDRPLLRAYTSGSTGPSKQVIHSAHSIIGVLTQMNFYGSSDKFRPTWLLTILPPALIAVVVSMMLLPLAGGMLLILDPFVDVYDVDLEMMRYRPNNWPLIPMFVEVIRRSKR
;
A
#
# COMPACT_ATOMS: atom_id res chain seq x y z
N MET A 1 23.37 -5.88 -31.39
CA MET A 1 24.51 -6.12 -30.48
C MET A 1 25.54 -6.94 -31.24
N ASN A 2 26.84 -6.56 -31.19
CA ASN A 2 27.91 -7.32 -31.86
C ASN A 2 27.99 -8.71 -31.22
N GLU A 3 27.70 -9.76 -31.98
CA GLU A 3 27.72 -11.16 -31.52
C GLU A 3 29.12 -11.65 -31.06
N ASN A 4 30.16 -10.84 -31.24
CA ASN A 4 31.56 -11.15 -30.93
C ASN A 4 32.09 -10.43 -29.69
N ALA A 5 31.25 -9.84 -28.83
CA ALA A 5 31.73 -9.29 -27.57
C ALA A 5 32.15 -10.44 -26.64
N MET A 6 33.43 -10.48 -26.26
CA MET A 6 34.01 -11.48 -25.36
C MET A 6 33.22 -11.46 -24.03
N LEU A 7 32.55 -12.55 -23.65
CA LEU A 7 31.77 -12.65 -22.44
C LEU A 7 32.71 -12.45 -21.23
N THR A 8 32.27 -11.63 -20.28
CA THR A 8 33.04 -11.34 -19.06
C THR A 8 32.90 -12.44 -18.00
N GLY A 9 31.94 -13.37 -18.19
CA GLY A 9 31.54 -14.37 -17.21
C GLY A 9 30.74 -13.80 -16.04
N LYS A 10 30.41 -12.50 -16.08
CA LYS A 10 29.58 -11.84 -15.07
C LYS A 10 28.17 -11.62 -15.63
N PRO A 11 27.16 -12.37 -15.18
CA PRO A 11 25.81 -12.28 -15.73
C PRO A 11 25.22 -10.86 -15.70
N SER A 12 25.51 -10.05 -14.68
CA SER A 12 25.08 -8.67 -14.58
C SER A 12 25.62 -7.75 -15.69
N ILE A 13 26.77 -8.10 -16.30
CA ILE A 13 27.38 -7.37 -17.41
C ILE A 13 26.93 -7.97 -18.73
N ASP A 14 27.10 -9.28 -18.87
CA ASP A 14 26.84 -10.02 -20.11
C ASP A 14 25.35 -10.16 -20.44
N ARG A 15 24.50 -10.08 -19.43
CA ARG A 15 23.02 -10.14 -19.52
C ARG A 15 22.51 -11.25 -20.45
N PRO A 16 22.91 -12.53 -20.22
CA PRO A 16 22.60 -13.63 -21.15
C PRO A 16 21.10 -13.90 -21.34
N TRP A 17 20.27 -13.42 -20.38
CA TRP A 17 18.81 -13.51 -20.46
C TRP A 17 18.18 -12.57 -21.49
N MET A 18 18.88 -11.46 -21.88
CA MET A 18 18.33 -10.45 -22.79
C MET A 18 17.94 -11.02 -24.17
N LYS A 19 18.56 -12.10 -24.59
CA LYS A 19 18.20 -12.79 -25.86
C LYS A 19 16.79 -13.38 -25.85
N PHE A 20 16.24 -13.65 -24.65
CA PHE A 20 14.89 -14.19 -24.48
C PHE A 20 13.82 -13.10 -24.32
N TYR A 21 14.22 -11.85 -24.17
CA TYR A 21 13.28 -10.75 -24.03
C TYR A 21 12.81 -10.25 -25.40
N PRO A 22 11.51 -9.95 -25.57
CA PRO A 22 11.03 -9.24 -26.75
C PRO A 22 11.77 -7.90 -26.92
N ASP A 23 11.92 -7.44 -28.15
CA ASP A 23 12.69 -6.21 -28.45
C ASP A 23 12.12 -4.99 -27.71
N VAL A 24 10.80 -4.91 -27.55
CA VAL A 24 10.11 -3.84 -26.78
C VAL A 24 10.57 -3.76 -25.33
N LEU A 25 11.00 -4.87 -24.74
CA LEU A 25 11.48 -4.90 -23.34
C LEU A 25 12.99 -4.66 -23.20
N ARG A 26 13.77 -4.81 -24.29
CA ARG A 26 15.22 -4.64 -24.24
C ARG A 26 15.68 -3.20 -24.03
N GLY A 27 14.85 -2.23 -24.42
CA GLY A 27 15.15 -0.79 -24.35
C GLY A 27 14.30 -0.02 -23.34
N ILE A 28 13.61 -0.71 -22.41
CA ILE A 28 12.77 -0.03 -21.42
C ILE A 28 13.61 0.99 -20.62
N GLN A 29 13.14 2.24 -20.64
CA GLN A 29 13.64 3.29 -19.78
C GLN A 29 12.71 3.48 -18.60
N VAL A 30 13.26 3.51 -17.39
CA VAL A 30 12.49 3.81 -16.17
C VAL A 30 12.26 5.32 -16.13
N PRO A 31 11.01 5.81 -16.12
CA PRO A 31 10.74 7.24 -16.04
C PRO A 31 11.29 7.87 -14.75
N ALA A 32 11.93 9.02 -14.87
CA ALA A 32 12.42 9.80 -13.74
C ALA A 32 11.30 10.70 -13.20
N CYS A 33 10.33 10.10 -12.49
CA CYS A 33 9.17 10.80 -11.94
C CYS A 33 8.80 10.25 -10.56
N THR A 34 7.89 10.92 -9.85
CA THR A 34 7.31 10.39 -8.61
C THR A 34 6.31 9.27 -8.92
N VAL A 35 6.00 8.43 -7.91
CA VAL A 35 4.95 7.39 -8.05
C VAL A 35 3.62 8.06 -8.38
N GLU A 36 3.30 9.17 -7.74
CA GLU A 36 2.08 9.93 -8.03
C GLU A 36 2.03 10.41 -9.49
N GLN A 37 3.12 10.98 -10.01
CA GLN A 37 3.23 11.39 -11.41
C GLN A 37 3.08 10.19 -12.36
N TYR A 38 3.67 9.05 -12.03
CA TYR A 38 3.56 7.84 -12.81
C TYR A 38 2.11 7.33 -12.91
N LEU A 39 1.37 7.37 -11.80
CA LEU A 39 -0.04 7.00 -11.76
C LEU A 39 -0.94 8.03 -12.45
N SER A 40 -0.59 9.33 -12.39
CA SER A 40 -1.41 10.42 -12.95
C SER A 40 -1.65 10.32 -14.46
N VAL A 41 -0.77 9.62 -15.18
CA VAL A 41 -0.96 9.31 -16.60
C VAL A 41 -2.26 8.52 -16.86
N ARG A 42 -2.66 7.68 -15.90
CA ARG A 42 -3.91 6.88 -15.95
C ARG A 42 -5.12 7.64 -15.42
N ALA A 43 -4.88 8.78 -14.79
CA ALA A 43 -5.90 9.68 -14.24
C ALA A 43 -6.24 10.86 -15.20
N ALA A 44 -5.94 10.74 -16.49
CA ALA A 44 -6.25 11.77 -17.49
C ALA A 44 -7.75 12.15 -17.49
N ASP A 45 -8.65 11.17 -17.28
CA ASP A 45 -10.03 11.43 -16.88
C ASP A 45 -10.16 11.21 -15.35
N PRO A 46 -10.35 12.28 -14.58
CA PRO A 46 -10.45 12.22 -13.13
C PRO A 46 -11.70 11.47 -12.61
N ASN A 47 -12.71 11.26 -13.46
CA ASN A 47 -13.94 10.56 -13.10
C ASN A 47 -13.82 9.03 -13.24
N VAL A 48 -12.76 8.54 -13.86
CA VAL A 48 -12.52 7.10 -13.95
C VAL A 48 -12.34 6.51 -12.55
N ILE A 49 -13.05 5.41 -12.27
CA ILE A 49 -12.99 4.69 -11.02
C ILE A 49 -11.61 4.02 -10.91
N ALA A 50 -10.79 4.40 -9.95
CA ALA A 50 -9.48 3.80 -9.71
C ALA A 50 -9.59 2.53 -8.86
N MET A 51 -10.42 2.59 -7.82
CA MET A 51 -10.58 1.52 -6.84
C MET A 51 -12.05 1.25 -6.54
N HIS A 52 -12.34 0.02 -6.14
CA HIS A 52 -13.60 -0.38 -5.52
C HIS A 52 -13.31 -0.92 -4.11
N TYR A 53 -14.07 -0.44 -3.12
CA TYR A 53 -13.89 -0.84 -1.73
C TYR A 53 -15.23 -0.98 -1.03
N TYR A 54 -15.65 -2.20 -0.74
CA TYR A 54 -16.89 -2.53 -0.04
C TYR A 54 -18.08 -1.66 -0.46
N GLY A 55 -18.47 -1.76 -1.74
CA GLY A 55 -19.64 -1.07 -2.30
C GLY A 55 -19.41 0.38 -2.73
N VAL A 56 -18.23 0.94 -2.48
CA VAL A 56 -17.90 2.33 -2.84
C VAL A 56 -16.89 2.35 -3.99
N ASP A 57 -17.24 3.06 -5.05
CA ASP A 57 -16.38 3.35 -6.17
C ASP A 57 -15.58 4.64 -5.91
N ILE A 58 -14.26 4.54 -5.98
CA ILE A 58 -13.32 5.62 -5.69
C ILE A 58 -12.67 6.07 -6.99
N THR A 59 -13.00 7.28 -7.44
CA THR A 59 -12.44 7.88 -8.65
C THR A 59 -11.04 8.45 -8.42
N TRP A 60 -10.27 8.67 -9.50
CA TRP A 60 -8.99 9.35 -9.42
C TRP A 60 -9.09 10.75 -8.80
N ALA A 61 -10.16 11.50 -9.10
CA ALA A 61 -10.40 12.78 -8.44
C ALA A 61 -10.48 12.64 -6.92
N THR A 62 -11.15 11.60 -6.44
CA THR A 62 -11.23 11.31 -5.01
C THR A 62 -9.87 10.91 -4.43
N VAL A 63 -9.11 10.06 -5.14
CA VAL A 63 -7.76 9.66 -4.72
C VAL A 63 -6.89 10.89 -4.49
N PHE A 64 -6.74 11.76 -5.50
CA PHE A 64 -5.84 12.92 -5.39
C PHE A 64 -6.30 13.97 -4.38
N ARG A 65 -7.61 14.15 -4.23
CA ARG A 65 -8.18 15.01 -3.18
C ARG A 65 -7.85 14.49 -1.77
N LYS A 66 -7.96 13.17 -1.56
CA LYS A 66 -7.60 12.52 -0.30
C LYS A 66 -6.09 12.58 -0.06
N VAL A 67 -5.28 12.36 -1.08
CA VAL A 67 -3.80 12.51 -1.00
C VAL A 67 -3.41 13.93 -0.61
N ASP A 68 -4.02 14.97 -1.19
CA ASP A 68 -3.75 16.37 -0.83
C ASP A 68 -4.09 16.66 0.64
N ALA A 69 -5.28 16.27 1.08
CA ALA A 69 -5.69 16.44 2.47
C ALA A 69 -4.74 15.71 3.44
N THR A 70 -4.34 14.48 3.10
CA THR A 70 -3.42 13.66 3.89
C THR A 70 -2.02 14.30 3.97
N ALA A 71 -1.46 14.76 2.84
CA ALA A 71 -0.14 15.40 2.83
C ALA A 71 -0.10 16.67 3.68
N ARG A 72 -1.15 17.49 3.60
CA ARG A 72 -1.31 18.69 4.43
C ARG A 72 -1.43 18.33 5.91
N ALA A 73 -2.22 17.32 6.24
CA ALA A 73 -2.41 16.88 7.62
C ALA A 73 -1.11 16.34 8.23
N LEU A 74 -0.31 15.57 7.46
CA LEU A 74 1.00 15.11 7.91
C LEU A 74 1.92 16.28 8.30
N GLN A 75 1.93 17.37 7.51
CA GLN A 75 2.71 18.56 7.86
C GLN A 75 2.18 19.28 9.10
N VAL A 76 0.85 19.32 9.32
CA VAL A 76 0.27 19.89 10.55
C VAL A 76 0.69 19.07 11.78
N LEU A 77 0.80 17.75 11.67
CA LEU A 77 1.35 16.90 12.72
C LEU A 77 2.88 17.01 12.88
N GLY A 78 3.53 17.90 12.12
CA GLY A 78 4.95 18.15 12.21
C GLY A 78 5.83 17.12 11.49
N ILE A 79 5.27 16.24 10.67
CA ILE A 79 6.03 15.30 9.84
C ILE A 79 6.80 16.08 8.77
N LYS A 80 8.07 15.76 8.64
CA LYS A 80 9.03 16.47 7.77
C LYS A 80 9.67 15.52 6.78
N GLN A 81 10.38 16.11 5.82
CA GLN A 81 11.24 15.37 4.91
C GLN A 81 12.25 14.51 5.68
N GLY A 82 12.34 13.25 5.31
CA GLY A 82 13.23 12.25 5.92
C GLY A 82 12.60 11.46 7.07
N ASP A 83 11.47 11.91 7.62
CA ASP A 83 10.78 11.17 8.69
C ASP A 83 10.25 9.82 8.20
N GLN A 84 10.13 8.89 9.14
CA GLN A 84 9.53 7.59 8.93
C GLN A 84 8.16 7.56 9.60
N ILE A 85 7.15 7.12 8.87
CA ILE A 85 5.76 7.05 9.31
C ILE A 85 5.38 5.58 9.46
N PRO A 86 5.36 5.02 10.67
CA PRO A 86 4.87 3.67 10.90
C PRO A 86 3.38 3.56 10.57
N VAL A 87 3.04 2.54 9.77
CA VAL A 87 1.68 2.29 9.28
C VAL A 87 1.34 0.82 9.50
N PHE A 88 0.37 0.58 10.39
CA PHE A 88 -0.14 -0.75 10.73
C PHE A 88 -1.57 -0.88 10.19
N LEU A 89 -1.69 -0.78 8.87
CA LEU A 89 -2.96 -0.88 8.15
C LEU A 89 -2.97 -2.13 7.27
N ARG A 90 -4.15 -2.66 7.04
CA ARG A 90 -4.39 -3.61 5.96
C ARG A 90 -4.40 -2.92 4.59
N SER A 91 -4.65 -3.68 3.53
CA SER A 91 -4.69 -3.15 2.15
C SER A 91 -5.97 -2.35 1.90
N VAL A 92 -6.06 -1.17 2.53
CA VAL A 92 -7.18 -0.22 2.43
C VAL A 92 -6.81 0.99 1.55
N PRO A 93 -7.79 1.74 1.03
CA PRO A 93 -7.53 2.95 0.24
C PRO A 93 -6.64 3.98 0.96
N GLU A 94 -6.80 4.13 2.27
CA GLU A 94 -6.06 5.06 3.13
C GLU A 94 -4.56 4.80 3.11
N PHE A 95 -4.14 3.53 2.94
CA PHE A 95 -2.72 3.20 2.78
C PHE A 95 -2.15 3.84 1.50
N ILE A 96 -2.89 3.80 0.39
CA ILE A 96 -2.47 4.43 -0.88
C ILE A 96 -2.40 5.96 -0.72
N TYR A 97 -3.38 6.55 -0.03
CA TYR A 97 -3.37 8.00 0.23
C TYR A 97 -2.15 8.40 1.07
N LEU A 98 -1.82 7.63 2.12
CA LEU A 98 -0.64 7.84 2.95
C LEU A 98 0.67 7.71 2.16
N LEU A 99 0.78 6.68 1.30
CA LEU A 99 1.98 6.45 0.51
C LEU A 99 2.29 7.63 -0.40
N LEU A 100 1.30 8.07 -1.18
CA LEU A 100 1.47 9.19 -2.10
C LEU A 100 1.63 10.54 -1.35
N ALA A 101 0.95 10.70 -0.21
CA ALA A 101 1.11 11.88 0.64
C ALA A 101 2.51 11.95 1.27
N ALA A 102 3.06 10.83 1.74
CA ALA A 102 4.42 10.74 2.26
C ALA A 102 5.45 11.12 1.17
N GLU A 103 5.25 10.67 -0.07
CA GLU A 103 6.08 11.07 -1.20
C GLU A 103 6.08 12.60 -1.40
N ARG A 104 4.90 13.25 -1.36
CA ARG A 104 4.77 14.70 -1.54
C ARG A 104 5.54 15.52 -0.50
N ILE A 105 5.63 15.03 0.75
CA ILE A 105 6.34 15.72 1.82
C ILE A 105 7.77 15.21 2.02
N GLY A 106 8.19 14.22 1.25
CA GLY A 106 9.52 13.62 1.31
C GLY A 106 9.77 12.74 2.53
N ALA A 107 8.72 12.25 3.17
CA ALA A 107 8.76 11.23 4.21
C ALA A 107 8.69 9.81 3.60
N SER A 108 8.82 8.78 4.43
CA SER A 108 8.70 7.38 4.02
C SER A 108 7.74 6.61 4.92
N LEU A 109 6.94 5.70 4.36
CA LEU A 109 6.16 4.77 5.16
C LEU A 109 7.06 3.66 5.70
N LEU A 110 6.81 3.27 6.94
CA LEU A 110 7.44 2.13 7.61
C LEU A 110 6.37 1.05 7.82
N CYS A 111 6.47 -0.03 7.06
CA CYS A 111 5.52 -1.13 7.08
C CYS A 111 6.16 -2.37 7.69
N ARG A 112 5.59 -2.83 8.80
CA ARG A 112 5.94 -4.09 9.46
C ARG A 112 4.67 -4.73 9.99
N ASP A 113 4.55 -6.03 9.82
CA ASP A 113 3.40 -6.81 10.31
C ASP A 113 3.96 -8.10 10.92
N ASN A 114 4.47 -7.95 12.14
CA ASN A 114 5.11 -9.01 12.91
C ASN A 114 4.55 -8.98 14.35
N THR A 115 5.33 -9.46 15.32
CA THR A 115 4.93 -9.38 16.73
C THR A 115 4.90 -7.93 17.22
N LEU A 116 4.15 -7.68 18.30
CA LEU A 116 4.03 -6.34 18.89
C LEU A 116 5.41 -5.80 19.29
N GLU A 117 6.28 -6.64 19.87
CA GLU A 117 7.61 -6.27 20.31
C GLU A 117 8.48 -5.82 19.13
N GLU A 118 8.45 -6.57 18.03
CA GLU A 118 9.21 -6.22 16.83
C GLU A 118 8.70 -4.95 16.15
N ASN A 119 7.38 -4.73 16.18
CA ASN A 119 6.75 -3.51 15.67
C ASN A 119 7.14 -2.31 16.54
N ILE A 120 7.14 -2.44 17.87
CA ILE A 120 7.61 -1.42 18.83
C ILE A 120 9.08 -1.10 18.57
N GLU A 121 9.94 -2.10 18.42
CA GLU A 121 11.35 -1.91 18.09
C GLU A 121 11.55 -1.09 16.80
N ALA A 122 10.76 -1.37 15.77
CA ALA A 122 10.81 -0.62 14.53
C ALA A 122 10.38 0.85 14.70
N VAL A 123 9.35 1.12 15.51
CA VAL A 123 8.86 2.46 15.84
C VAL A 123 9.90 3.23 16.65
N GLN A 124 10.56 2.57 17.62
CA GLN A 124 11.67 3.16 18.41
C GLN A 124 12.83 3.56 17.50
N LYS A 125 13.29 2.67 16.63
CA LYS A 125 14.39 2.94 15.67
C LYS A 125 14.06 4.08 14.71
N ALA A 126 12.81 4.22 14.33
CA ALA A 126 12.31 5.32 13.51
C ALA A 126 12.21 6.63 14.29
N ASN A 127 12.25 6.60 15.62
CA ASN A 127 11.95 7.73 16.52
C ASN A 127 10.64 8.46 16.13
N ALA A 128 9.64 7.67 15.74
CA ALA A 128 8.39 8.19 15.22
C ALA A 128 7.56 8.88 16.31
N LYS A 129 6.89 9.98 15.93
CA LYS A 129 5.98 10.74 16.81
C LYS A 129 4.51 10.42 16.52
N VAL A 130 4.24 9.95 15.33
CA VAL A 130 2.89 9.63 14.83
C VAL A 130 2.90 8.22 14.28
N ILE A 131 1.87 7.43 14.58
CA ILE A 131 1.62 6.14 13.94
C ILE A 131 0.18 6.07 13.43
N PHE A 132 -0.04 5.27 12.39
CA PHE A 132 -1.35 5.01 11.81
C PHE A 132 -1.74 3.57 12.11
N VAL A 133 -2.88 3.39 12.75
CA VAL A 133 -3.40 2.08 13.17
C VAL A 133 -4.87 1.95 12.82
N HIS A 134 -5.38 0.72 12.70
CA HIS A 134 -6.81 0.50 12.55
C HIS A 134 -7.58 0.72 13.87
N ASP A 135 -8.88 0.96 13.75
CA ASP A 135 -9.83 1.13 14.86
C ASP A 135 -10.09 -0.16 15.65
N PHE A 136 -9.58 -1.30 15.18
CA PHE A 136 -9.58 -2.56 15.92
C PHE A 136 -8.26 -2.84 16.69
N PHE A 137 -7.34 -1.88 16.76
CA PHE A 137 -6.24 -1.94 17.71
C PHE A 137 -6.77 -1.86 19.13
N SER A 138 -6.32 -2.74 19.99
CA SER A 138 -6.75 -2.80 21.39
C SER A 138 -6.11 -1.69 22.22
N LYS A 139 -6.75 -1.36 23.34
CA LYS A 139 -6.19 -0.43 24.32
C LYS A 139 -4.80 -0.90 24.79
N ALA A 140 -4.62 -2.20 25.03
CA ALA A 140 -3.36 -2.77 25.51
C ALA A 140 -2.21 -2.58 24.49
N GLU A 141 -2.48 -2.75 23.19
CA GLU A 141 -1.48 -2.50 22.15
C GLU A 141 -1.05 -1.04 22.14
N ILE A 142 -1.99 -0.10 22.20
CA ILE A 142 -1.66 1.32 22.22
C ILE A 142 -0.89 1.70 23.50
N GLU A 143 -1.27 1.15 24.65
CA GLU A 143 -0.53 1.37 25.90
C GLU A 143 0.91 0.87 25.81
N ALA A 144 1.14 -0.30 25.20
CA ALA A 144 2.50 -0.80 24.97
C ALA A 144 3.36 0.15 24.11
N TYR A 145 2.78 0.76 23.06
CA TYR A 145 3.48 1.79 22.30
C TYR A 145 3.73 3.07 23.13
N ARG A 146 2.79 3.52 23.96
CA ARG A 146 2.95 4.69 24.84
C ARG A 146 4.10 4.52 25.82
N GLU A 147 4.18 3.34 26.43
CA GLU A 147 5.20 3.06 27.44
C GLU A 147 6.60 2.91 26.86
N GLN A 148 6.72 2.40 25.62
CA GLN A 148 7.99 1.96 25.07
C GLN A 148 8.51 2.83 23.92
N THR A 149 7.74 3.83 23.45
CA THR A 149 8.12 4.66 22.29
C THR A 149 7.96 6.14 22.57
N ASN A 150 8.41 6.97 21.65
CA ASN A 150 8.20 8.41 21.67
C ASN A 150 6.93 8.87 20.91
N VAL A 151 6.05 7.96 20.55
CA VAL A 151 4.79 8.25 19.85
C VAL A 151 3.89 9.07 20.78
N ASN A 152 3.38 10.16 20.26
CA ASN A 152 2.47 11.04 20.98
C ASN A 152 1.16 11.30 20.22
N THR A 153 1.00 10.74 19.04
CA THR A 153 -0.21 10.84 18.23
C THR A 153 -0.50 9.53 17.52
N TYR A 154 -1.68 8.99 17.76
CA TYR A 154 -2.19 7.75 17.16
C TYR A 154 -3.33 8.11 16.23
N VAL A 155 -3.12 8.03 14.92
CA VAL A 155 -4.18 8.26 13.94
C VAL A 155 -4.94 6.94 13.72
N ILE A 156 -6.19 6.93 14.15
CA ILE A 156 -7.07 5.78 14.07
C ILE A 156 -7.79 5.80 12.72
N VAL A 157 -7.54 4.78 11.92
CA VAL A 157 -8.14 4.60 10.59
C VAL A 157 -9.23 3.55 10.69
N PRO A 158 -10.52 3.94 10.60
CA PRO A 158 -11.61 2.97 10.57
C PRO A 158 -11.41 1.96 9.43
N ALA A 159 -11.71 0.70 9.71
CA ALA A 159 -11.60 -0.36 8.70
C ALA A 159 -12.44 -0.04 7.44
N LEU A 160 -13.57 0.62 7.61
CA LEU A 160 -14.48 1.02 6.54
C LEU A 160 -14.53 2.54 6.32
N GLU A 161 -13.44 3.27 6.55
CA GLU A 161 -13.38 4.74 6.34
C GLU A 161 -13.81 5.14 4.91
N SER A 162 -13.39 4.38 3.91
CA SER A 162 -13.75 4.59 2.50
C SER A 162 -14.77 3.57 1.97
N GLY A 163 -15.35 2.72 2.82
CA GLY A 163 -16.28 1.66 2.44
C GLY A 163 -17.68 1.83 3.04
N ASP A 164 -18.62 1.00 2.59
CA ASP A 164 -19.99 0.95 3.12
C ASP A 164 -20.26 -0.44 3.71
N ARG A 165 -20.50 -0.49 5.02
CA ARG A 165 -20.87 -1.73 5.73
C ARG A 165 -22.14 -2.38 5.18
N ALA A 166 -23.12 -1.57 4.75
CA ALA A 166 -24.37 -2.09 4.22
C ALA A 166 -24.20 -2.86 2.90
N ALA A 167 -23.15 -2.56 2.15
CA ALA A 167 -22.81 -3.27 0.91
C ALA A 167 -22.05 -4.58 1.15
N MET A 168 -21.61 -4.86 2.39
CA MET A 168 -20.88 -6.08 2.71
C MET A 168 -21.85 -7.26 2.92
N PRO A 169 -21.54 -8.45 2.37
CA PRO A 169 -22.22 -9.68 2.75
C PRO A 169 -22.06 -9.99 4.26
N VAL A 170 -23.02 -10.71 4.83
CA VAL A 170 -23.05 -11.00 6.26
C VAL A 170 -21.78 -11.72 6.75
N TYR A 171 -21.24 -12.66 5.96
CA TYR A 171 -20.01 -13.36 6.34
C TYR A 171 -18.80 -12.40 6.44
N LEU A 172 -18.70 -11.41 5.54
CA LEU A 172 -17.66 -10.37 5.65
C LEU A 172 -17.86 -9.45 6.84
N GLN A 173 -19.11 -9.11 7.17
CA GLN A 173 -19.40 -8.33 8.37
C GLN A 173 -18.95 -9.09 9.62
N HIS A 174 -19.22 -10.40 9.70
CA HIS A 174 -18.77 -11.25 10.80
C HIS A 174 -17.24 -11.34 10.86
N SER A 175 -16.56 -11.52 9.73
CA SER A 175 -15.09 -11.55 9.67
C SER A 175 -14.49 -10.22 10.16
N LEU A 176 -15.07 -9.10 9.78
CA LEU A 176 -14.65 -7.78 10.25
C LEU A 176 -14.92 -7.61 11.75
N ASP A 177 -16.12 -7.95 12.22
CA ASP A 177 -16.49 -7.81 13.63
C ASP A 177 -15.60 -8.64 14.55
N ALA A 178 -15.14 -9.80 14.11
CA ALA A 178 -14.21 -10.65 14.84
C ALA A 178 -12.83 -10.02 15.09
N LEU A 179 -12.47 -8.95 14.37
CA LEU A 179 -11.22 -8.22 14.58
C LEU A 179 -11.29 -7.22 15.73
N TYR A 180 -12.51 -6.77 16.11
CA TYR A 180 -12.65 -5.72 17.11
C TYR A 180 -12.47 -6.26 18.53
N PRO A 181 -11.62 -5.63 19.34
CA PRO A 181 -11.43 -5.99 20.74
C PRO A 181 -12.59 -5.49 21.60
N ASP A 182 -12.76 -6.08 22.79
CA ASP A 182 -13.76 -5.64 23.78
C ASP A 182 -13.54 -4.18 24.21
N VAL A 183 -12.28 -3.75 24.24
CA VAL A 183 -11.89 -2.38 24.62
C VAL A 183 -11.06 -1.75 23.51
N PRO A 184 -11.66 -0.90 22.68
CA PRO A 184 -10.93 -0.22 21.62
C PRO A 184 -9.98 0.84 22.16
N ALA A 185 -8.92 1.12 21.40
CA ALA A 185 -7.96 2.17 21.73
C ALA A 185 -8.61 3.56 21.61
N ARG A 186 -8.67 4.30 22.73
CA ARG A 186 -9.12 5.71 22.77
C ARG A 186 -8.36 6.47 23.86
N GLY A 187 -8.04 7.71 23.58
CA GLY A 187 -7.33 8.60 24.53
C GLY A 187 -7.20 10.00 23.97
N SER A 188 -6.65 10.93 24.75
CA SER A 188 -6.40 12.32 24.34
C SER A 188 -5.33 12.45 23.24
N ASP A 189 -4.53 11.40 23.04
CA ASP A 189 -3.48 11.27 22.04
C ASP A 189 -3.94 10.49 20.78
N THR A 190 -5.21 10.05 20.75
CA THR A 190 -5.81 9.42 19.59
C THR A 190 -6.60 10.44 18.76
N MET A 191 -6.49 10.33 17.43
CA MET A 191 -7.19 11.18 16.46
C MET A 191 -7.85 10.29 15.40
N MET A 192 -9.11 10.50 15.09
CA MET A 192 -9.76 9.78 14.00
C MET A 192 -9.26 10.26 12.64
N TRP A 193 -9.21 9.37 11.66
CA TRP A 193 -8.79 9.69 10.29
C TRP A 193 -9.59 10.85 9.68
N ALA A 194 -10.89 10.92 9.92
CA ALA A 194 -11.72 12.01 9.44
C ALA A 194 -11.26 13.37 9.99
N ASP A 195 -10.92 13.46 11.29
CA ASP A 195 -10.43 14.68 11.92
C ASP A 195 -9.04 15.05 11.41
N PHE A 196 -8.16 14.06 11.23
CA PHE A 196 -6.86 14.22 10.61
C PHE A 196 -6.99 14.80 9.18
N CYS A 197 -7.85 14.25 8.32
CA CYS A 197 -8.08 14.80 7.00
C CYS A 197 -8.70 16.21 7.03
N ASN A 198 -9.66 16.46 7.92
CA ASN A 198 -10.29 17.78 8.07
C ASN A 198 -9.28 18.86 8.49
N MET A 199 -8.33 18.51 9.36
CA MET A 199 -7.23 19.39 9.74
C MET A 199 -6.38 19.75 8.53
N GLY A 200 -6.03 18.76 7.68
CA GLY A 200 -5.28 18.98 6.45
C GLY A 200 -6.03 19.87 5.45
N GLN A 201 -7.33 19.67 5.25
CA GLN A 201 -8.14 20.50 4.35
C GLN A 201 -8.16 21.98 4.76
N ARG A 202 -8.07 22.28 6.05
CA ARG A 202 -8.03 23.66 6.57
C ARG A 202 -6.64 24.29 6.50
N PHE A 203 -5.58 23.48 6.40
CA PHE A 203 -4.21 24.00 6.40
C PHE A 203 -3.86 24.68 5.08
N ARG A 204 -3.33 25.91 5.15
CA ARG A 204 -2.97 26.73 3.99
C ARG A 204 -1.45 26.88 3.79
N GLY A 205 -0.66 26.41 4.75
CA GLY A 205 0.81 26.53 4.75
C GLY A 205 1.54 25.34 4.12
N PHE A 206 0.88 24.55 3.26
CA PHE A 206 1.49 23.36 2.66
C PHE A 206 2.66 23.69 1.74
N VAL A 207 3.80 23.04 1.98
CA VAL A 207 5.00 23.14 1.14
C VAL A 207 5.43 21.74 0.74
N PRO A 208 5.31 21.36 -0.54
CA PRO A 208 5.80 20.07 -1.00
C PRO A 208 7.31 19.98 -0.89
N ALA A 209 7.83 18.80 -0.64
CA ALA A 209 9.26 18.55 -0.72
C ALA A 209 9.74 18.61 -2.17
N PRO A 210 10.99 19.06 -2.41
CA PRO A 210 11.59 18.97 -3.76
C PRO A 210 11.55 17.52 -4.27
N VAL A 211 11.24 17.35 -5.54
CA VAL A 211 11.20 16.00 -6.15
C VAL A 211 12.59 15.35 -6.08
N ASN A 212 12.62 14.16 -5.53
CA ASN A 212 13.82 13.32 -5.49
C ASN A 212 13.38 11.85 -5.57
N ILE A 213 13.54 11.25 -6.73
CA ILE A 213 13.10 9.89 -7.04
C ILE A 213 13.89 8.80 -6.31
N ASP A 214 15.09 9.10 -5.82
CA ASP A 214 15.95 8.17 -5.10
C ASP A 214 15.77 8.27 -3.58
N ARG A 215 14.93 9.22 -3.09
CA ARG A 215 14.61 9.33 -1.68
C ARG A 215 13.86 8.10 -1.19
N PRO A 216 14.12 7.62 0.05
CA PRO A 216 13.32 6.58 0.68
C PRO A 216 11.82 6.95 0.67
N LEU A 217 10.98 6.05 0.16
CA LEU A 217 9.52 6.19 0.13
C LEU A 217 8.82 5.10 0.93
N LEU A 218 9.30 3.87 0.82
CA LEU A 218 8.71 2.73 1.52
C LEU A 218 9.81 1.90 2.18
N ARG A 219 9.59 1.52 3.42
CA ARG A 219 10.47 0.67 4.22
C ARG A 219 9.71 -0.57 4.62
N ALA A 220 10.18 -1.73 4.19
CA ALA A 220 9.62 -3.03 4.51
C ALA A 220 10.67 -3.89 5.21
N TYR A 221 10.26 -5.00 5.80
CA TYR A 221 11.16 -5.91 6.48
C TYR A 221 11.18 -7.29 5.80
N THR A 222 12.35 -7.94 5.82
CA THR A 222 12.47 -9.33 5.38
C THR A 222 11.86 -10.26 6.44
N SER A 223 11.45 -11.47 6.02
CA SER A 223 10.86 -12.48 6.94
C SER A 223 11.81 -12.97 8.05
N GLY A 224 13.12 -12.71 7.92
CA GLY A 224 14.08 -13.16 8.92
C GLY A 224 14.32 -14.67 8.98
N SER A 225 13.94 -15.44 7.97
CA SER A 225 14.05 -16.90 7.93
C SER A 225 15.47 -17.44 8.15
N THR A 226 16.52 -16.65 7.88
CA THR A 226 17.94 -17.03 8.01
C THR A 226 18.70 -16.19 9.03
N GLY A 227 18.02 -15.34 9.81
CA GLY A 227 18.62 -14.44 10.80
C GLY A 227 17.71 -13.27 11.14
N PRO A 228 18.16 -12.26 11.86
CA PRO A 228 17.35 -11.11 12.22
C PRO A 228 16.72 -10.44 10.99
N SER A 229 15.48 -10.03 11.12
CA SER A 229 14.75 -9.31 10.08
C SER A 229 15.47 -8.02 9.70
N LYS A 230 15.64 -7.78 8.39
CA LYS A 230 16.37 -6.61 7.87
C LYS A 230 15.40 -5.64 7.23
N GLN A 231 15.58 -4.35 7.51
CA GLN A 231 14.84 -3.29 6.83
C GLN A 231 15.38 -3.11 5.41
N VAL A 232 14.46 -3.15 4.43
CA VAL A 232 14.73 -2.88 3.02
C VAL A 232 14.08 -1.55 2.65
N ILE A 233 14.85 -0.67 2.01
CA ILE A 233 14.41 0.67 1.64
C ILE A 233 14.13 0.72 0.15
N HIS A 234 12.96 1.21 -0.21
CA HIS A 234 12.52 1.39 -1.59
C HIS A 234 12.31 2.88 -1.89
N SER A 235 12.85 3.35 -2.99
CA SER A 235 12.61 4.69 -3.53
C SER A 235 11.51 4.67 -4.60
N ALA A 236 11.01 5.84 -5.00
CA ALA A 236 10.11 5.97 -6.15
C ALA A 236 10.72 5.33 -7.40
N HIS A 237 12.00 5.58 -7.67
CA HIS A 237 12.73 5.02 -8.81
C HIS A 237 12.72 3.48 -8.80
N SER A 238 13.01 2.85 -7.65
CA SER A 238 12.99 1.38 -7.56
C SER A 238 11.58 0.79 -7.74
N ILE A 239 10.55 1.46 -7.22
CA ILE A 239 9.16 1.05 -7.37
C ILE A 239 8.73 1.19 -8.84
N ILE A 240 8.96 2.35 -9.45
CA ILE A 240 8.61 2.61 -10.85
C ILE A 240 9.37 1.67 -11.79
N GLY A 241 10.63 1.31 -11.46
CA GLY A 241 11.38 0.32 -12.19
C GLY A 241 10.64 -1.02 -12.31
N VAL A 242 10.07 -1.51 -11.22
CA VAL A 242 9.25 -2.73 -11.21
C VAL A 242 7.94 -2.52 -11.97
N LEU A 243 7.24 -1.41 -11.71
CA LEU A 243 5.98 -1.10 -12.40
C LEU A 243 6.16 -1.01 -13.92
N THR A 244 7.23 -0.36 -14.39
CA THR A 244 7.52 -0.22 -15.81
C THR A 244 7.79 -1.57 -16.48
N GLN A 245 8.51 -2.47 -15.80
CA GLN A 245 8.77 -3.82 -16.31
C GLN A 245 7.52 -4.70 -16.32
N MET A 246 6.66 -4.58 -15.31
CA MET A 246 5.46 -5.41 -15.18
C MET A 246 4.24 -4.85 -15.92
N ASN A 247 4.20 -3.56 -16.22
CA ASN A 247 3.05 -2.89 -16.86
C ASN A 247 2.79 -3.33 -18.31
N PHE A 248 3.58 -4.28 -18.81
CA PHE A 248 3.36 -4.93 -20.10
C PHE A 248 2.01 -5.67 -20.18
N TYR A 249 1.40 -5.98 -19.06
CA TYR A 249 0.12 -6.67 -18.94
C TYR A 249 -1.07 -5.72 -18.73
N GLY A 250 -0.90 -4.42 -19.02
CA GLY A 250 -1.90 -3.39 -18.74
C GLY A 250 -3.21 -3.50 -19.52
N SER A 251 -4.14 -2.61 -19.18
CA SER A 251 -5.43 -2.47 -19.87
C SER A 251 -5.25 -1.96 -21.30
N SER A 252 -6.13 -2.40 -22.20
CA SER A 252 -6.30 -1.78 -23.52
C SER A 252 -7.49 -0.79 -23.48
N ASP A 253 -7.56 0.13 -24.46
CA ASP A 253 -8.68 1.08 -24.58
C ASP A 253 -10.07 0.39 -24.70
N LYS A 254 -10.08 -0.88 -25.10
CA LYS A 254 -11.31 -1.67 -25.28
C LYS A 254 -11.66 -2.56 -24.10
N PHE A 255 -10.72 -2.81 -23.20
CA PHE A 255 -10.90 -3.72 -22.07
C PHE A 255 -10.13 -3.24 -20.86
N ARG A 256 -10.86 -3.01 -19.77
CA ARG A 256 -10.31 -2.62 -18.49
C ARG A 256 -10.46 -3.76 -17.49
N PRO A 257 -9.40 -4.56 -17.27
CA PRO A 257 -9.48 -5.69 -16.37
C PRO A 257 -9.62 -5.26 -14.91
N THR A 258 -10.25 -6.13 -14.13
CA THR A 258 -10.31 -6.02 -12.68
C THR A 258 -9.15 -6.77 -12.02
N TRP A 259 -8.69 -6.24 -10.89
CA TRP A 259 -7.65 -6.85 -10.06
C TRP A 259 -8.16 -6.93 -8.63
N LEU A 260 -8.36 -8.14 -8.11
CA LEU A 260 -8.81 -8.36 -6.73
C LEU A 260 -7.60 -8.54 -5.81
N LEU A 261 -7.55 -7.76 -4.76
CA LEU A 261 -6.59 -7.92 -3.66
C LEU A 261 -7.34 -8.24 -2.37
N THR A 262 -7.09 -9.42 -1.83
CA THR A 262 -7.64 -9.88 -0.55
C THR A 262 -6.60 -9.77 0.57
N ILE A 263 -6.80 -10.37 1.68
CA ILE A 263 -6.14 -10.36 2.99
C ILE A 263 -4.62 -10.09 3.06
N LEU A 264 -3.91 -10.04 1.95
CA LEU A 264 -2.45 -9.83 1.95
C LEU A 264 -2.09 -8.41 2.42
N PRO A 265 -1.20 -8.27 3.45
CA PRO A 265 -0.91 -6.99 4.06
C PRO A 265 0.14 -6.16 3.30
N PRO A 266 0.11 -4.82 3.37
CA PRO A 266 1.09 -3.93 2.76
C PRO A 266 2.51 -4.04 3.36
N ALA A 267 2.67 -4.71 4.49
CA ALA A 267 3.99 -5.06 5.04
C ALA A 267 4.81 -5.94 4.10
N LEU A 268 4.14 -6.66 3.19
CA LEU A 268 4.76 -7.38 2.08
C LEU A 268 4.96 -6.41 0.91
N ILE A 269 6.20 -6.07 0.59
CA ILE A 269 6.50 -5.13 -0.51
C ILE A 269 5.86 -5.53 -1.84
N ALA A 270 5.76 -6.84 -2.12
CA ALA A 270 5.09 -7.33 -3.32
C ALA A 270 3.60 -6.92 -3.36
N VAL A 271 2.92 -6.83 -2.23
CA VAL A 271 1.55 -6.36 -2.14
C VAL A 271 1.46 -4.90 -2.58
N VAL A 272 2.30 -4.03 -2.01
CA VAL A 272 2.28 -2.60 -2.37
C VAL A 272 2.60 -2.40 -3.84
N VAL A 273 3.72 -2.97 -4.32
CA VAL A 273 4.21 -2.67 -5.67
C VAL A 273 3.42 -3.43 -6.74
N SER A 274 3.26 -4.76 -6.57
CA SER A 274 2.71 -5.60 -7.63
C SER A 274 1.21 -5.84 -7.52
N MET A 275 0.58 -5.57 -6.35
CA MET A 275 -0.83 -5.86 -6.15
C MET A 275 -1.69 -4.62 -5.88
N MET A 276 -1.09 -3.50 -5.46
CA MET A 276 -1.80 -2.22 -5.31
C MET A 276 -1.41 -1.23 -6.42
N LEU A 277 -0.12 -0.92 -6.56
CA LEU A 277 0.33 0.10 -7.51
C LEU A 277 0.32 -0.38 -8.97
N LEU A 278 0.67 -1.63 -9.24
CA LEU A 278 0.70 -2.16 -10.61
C LEU A 278 -0.67 -2.11 -11.30
N PRO A 279 -1.78 -2.60 -10.70
CA PRO A 279 -3.09 -2.49 -11.34
C PRO A 279 -3.50 -1.02 -11.57
N LEU A 280 -3.21 -0.12 -10.65
CA LEU A 280 -3.47 1.32 -10.82
C LEU A 280 -2.63 1.91 -11.97
N ALA A 281 -1.34 1.59 -12.04
CA ALA A 281 -0.44 2.00 -13.11
C ALA A 281 -0.83 1.39 -14.46
N GLY A 282 -1.38 0.18 -14.48
CA GLY A 282 -1.92 -0.51 -15.65
C GLY A 282 -3.29 -0.01 -16.08
N GLY A 283 -3.93 0.91 -15.35
CA GLY A 283 -5.28 1.40 -15.64
C GLY A 283 -6.38 0.37 -15.34
N MET A 284 -6.10 -0.65 -14.53
CA MET A 284 -7.07 -1.65 -14.08
C MET A 284 -7.96 -1.09 -12.98
N LEU A 285 -9.11 -1.73 -12.75
CA LEU A 285 -9.93 -1.47 -11.56
C LEU A 285 -9.36 -2.30 -10.40
N LEU A 286 -8.81 -1.63 -9.40
CA LEU A 286 -8.33 -2.29 -8.18
C LEU A 286 -9.50 -2.49 -7.20
N ILE A 287 -9.80 -3.75 -6.90
CA ILE A 287 -10.79 -4.14 -5.88
C ILE A 287 -10.02 -4.52 -4.62
N LEU A 288 -10.28 -3.81 -3.53
CA LEU A 288 -9.67 -4.05 -2.23
C LEU A 288 -10.65 -4.78 -1.31
N ASP A 289 -10.23 -5.92 -0.77
CA ASP A 289 -11.05 -6.76 0.12
C ASP A 289 -10.18 -7.40 1.23
N PRO A 290 -9.62 -6.57 2.14
CA PRO A 290 -8.64 -7.02 3.11
C PRO A 290 -9.23 -7.72 4.35
N PHE A 291 -10.56 -7.76 4.53
CA PHE A 291 -11.19 -8.27 5.76
C PHE A 291 -11.91 -9.61 5.59
N VAL A 292 -11.78 -10.24 4.42
CA VAL A 292 -12.30 -11.59 4.21
C VAL A 292 -11.52 -12.60 5.05
N ASP A 293 -12.22 -13.59 5.61
CA ASP A 293 -11.55 -14.73 6.22
C ASP A 293 -10.86 -15.59 5.15
N VAL A 294 -9.71 -16.18 5.49
CA VAL A 294 -8.94 -17.00 4.56
C VAL A 294 -9.76 -18.18 4.01
N TYR A 295 -10.70 -18.71 4.79
CA TYR A 295 -11.56 -19.82 4.39
C TYR A 295 -12.75 -19.41 3.52
N ASP A 296 -12.99 -18.11 3.35
CA ASP A 296 -14.07 -17.54 2.56
C ASP A 296 -13.58 -16.80 1.28
N VAL A 297 -12.27 -16.86 0.97
CA VAL A 297 -11.70 -16.20 -0.22
C VAL A 297 -12.31 -16.68 -1.55
N ASP A 298 -12.81 -17.92 -1.59
CA ASP A 298 -13.55 -18.46 -2.75
C ASP A 298 -14.88 -17.74 -3.00
N LEU A 299 -15.54 -17.25 -1.94
CA LEU A 299 -16.76 -16.44 -2.06
C LEU A 299 -16.47 -15.11 -2.75
N GLU A 300 -15.34 -14.47 -2.44
CA GLU A 300 -14.95 -13.21 -3.08
C GLU A 300 -14.57 -13.41 -4.56
N MET A 301 -13.95 -14.53 -4.89
CA MET A 301 -13.75 -14.92 -6.30
C MET A 301 -15.09 -15.02 -7.05
N MET A 302 -16.09 -15.64 -6.46
CA MET A 302 -17.42 -15.79 -7.08
C MET A 302 -18.18 -14.44 -7.13
N ARG A 303 -18.02 -13.61 -6.10
CA ARG A 303 -18.69 -12.30 -6.00
C ARG A 303 -18.15 -11.32 -7.03
N TYR A 304 -16.83 -11.13 -7.08
CA TYR A 304 -16.21 -10.14 -7.94
C TYR A 304 -15.86 -10.64 -9.33
N ARG A 305 -15.72 -11.96 -9.52
CA ARG A 305 -15.30 -12.58 -10.80
C ARG A 305 -14.12 -11.84 -11.44
N PRO A 306 -13.02 -11.65 -10.69
CA PRO A 306 -11.93 -10.80 -11.14
C PRO A 306 -11.22 -11.39 -12.36
N ASN A 307 -10.67 -10.51 -13.22
CA ASN A 307 -9.83 -10.95 -14.33
C ASN A 307 -8.44 -11.38 -13.83
N ASN A 308 -7.96 -10.74 -12.77
CA ASN A 308 -6.69 -11.02 -12.14
C ASN A 308 -6.88 -11.10 -10.63
N TRP A 309 -6.26 -12.10 -10.03
CA TRP A 309 -6.25 -12.31 -8.59
C TRP A 309 -4.91 -12.92 -8.17
N PRO A 310 -4.08 -12.20 -7.39
CA PRO A 310 -2.84 -12.76 -6.87
C PRO A 310 -3.17 -13.86 -5.85
N LEU A 311 -2.71 -15.05 -6.11
CA LEU A 311 -2.93 -16.22 -5.27
C LEU A 311 -1.62 -16.66 -4.60
N ILE A 312 -1.69 -16.95 -3.32
CA ILE A 312 -0.67 -17.72 -2.62
C ILE A 312 -1.10 -19.19 -2.53
N PRO A 313 -0.18 -20.14 -2.35
CA PRO A 313 -0.51 -21.56 -2.31
C PRO A 313 -1.64 -21.93 -1.34
N MET A 314 -1.73 -21.22 -0.20
CA MET A 314 -2.79 -21.42 0.78
C MET A 314 -4.18 -21.13 0.20
N PHE A 315 -4.36 -20.05 -0.57
CA PHE A 315 -5.65 -19.74 -1.20
C PHE A 315 -6.05 -20.82 -2.21
N VAL A 316 -5.08 -21.29 -3.00
CA VAL A 316 -5.33 -22.39 -3.96
C VAL A 316 -5.83 -23.63 -3.24
N GLU A 317 -5.25 -23.96 -2.09
CA GLU A 317 -5.66 -25.13 -1.31
C GLU A 317 -7.05 -24.94 -0.68
N VAL A 318 -7.38 -23.74 -0.19
CA VAL A 318 -8.72 -23.43 0.32
C VAL A 318 -9.76 -23.59 -0.80
N ILE A 319 -9.51 -23.02 -1.99
CA ILE A 319 -10.42 -23.12 -3.15
C ILE A 319 -10.59 -24.59 -3.58
N ARG A 320 -9.49 -25.35 -3.64
CA ARG A 320 -9.52 -26.77 -4.01
C ARG A 320 -10.36 -27.61 -3.03
N ARG A 321 -10.36 -27.26 -1.74
CA ARG A 321 -11.12 -27.97 -0.71
C ARG A 321 -12.55 -27.45 -0.55
N SER A 322 -12.85 -26.29 -1.07
CA SER A 322 -14.19 -25.72 -1.03
C SER A 322 -15.18 -26.69 -1.71
N LYS A 323 -16.33 -26.87 -1.05
CA LYS A 323 -17.47 -27.66 -1.59
C LYS A 323 -18.57 -26.74 -2.13
N ARG A 324 -18.28 -25.46 -2.25
CA ARG A 324 -19.20 -24.41 -2.72
C ARG A 324 -19.16 -24.29 -4.23
#